data_1bbcced6f82358631f4f10113ce373d9
#
_entry.id   1bbcced6f82358631f4f10113ce373d9
#
_cell.length_a   1.000
_cell.length_b   1.000
_cell.length_c   1.000
_cell.angle_alpha   90.00
_cell.angle_beta   90.00
_cell.angle_gamma   90.00
#
_symmetry.space_group_name_H-M   'P 1'
#
loop_
_entity.id
_entity.type
_entity.pdbx_description
1 polymer ?
#
loop_
_entity_poly.entity_id
_entity_poly.type
_entity_poly.pdbx_seq_one_letter_code
_entity_poly.pdbx_strand_id
1 'polypeptide(L)'
;MLTDINRIATLAKEDPARKFYSIAHLITEERLRQAFWKLRKDASAGIDGVVHAQYAANVEENIRQLHRRLVEQKYQAQPLRRVYIPKENGKQRPISIPVLEDKLVQSVAVNLLNAIYEQDFFDCSYGFRPGRSQHQALDEVGRVICARSTSWVLELDIQAYFDSIVRENLVEMMGRRVTDGSMLRLIGKWISVGAIDGGKLIVSETGTGQGQPISPLLANIYLHQVLDEWFEEAVKPRLKGEAHEVRYADDAILCFQYREDAEKVLEVLPKRFAKFGLTLHPEKTRLIAFGRFAKGEAKKRGKEKPDTFDFLGFTHICARSRQGKFTVHVKTIDKRLRRGLKSIADWCKRYRHSPVDEQQRTLNAKLRGHYQYYGRRTNYASLRRFYREVCGIWRKWLNRRTRGNPLTWEKFYEVLRQNPLMTPEIMHT
;
A
#
# COMPACT_ATOMS: atom_id res chain seq x y z
N MET A 1 20.09 -26.07 12.16
CA MET A 1 20.66 -25.36 10.95
C MET A 1 19.80 -24.19 10.62
N LEU A 2 20.39 -23.02 10.38
CA LEU A 2 19.65 -21.86 9.82
C LEU A 2 19.10 -22.27 8.44
N THR A 3 17.83 -21.92 8.16
CA THR A 3 17.30 -22.07 6.79
C THR A 3 18.14 -21.23 5.82
N ASP A 4 18.20 -21.61 4.54
CA ASP A 4 18.96 -20.84 3.53
C ASP A 4 18.56 -19.37 3.48
N ILE A 5 17.26 -19.07 3.69
CA ILE A 5 16.77 -17.68 3.74
C ILE A 5 17.35 -16.92 4.93
N ASN A 6 17.40 -17.52 6.12
CA ASN A 6 18.00 -16.91 7.30
C ASN A 6 19.50 -16.69 7.11
N ARG A 7 20.19 -17.65 6.46
CA ARG A 7 21.61 -17.51 6.14
C ARG A 7 21.85 -16.35 5.17
N ILE A 8 21.02 -16.20 4.14
CA ILE A 8 21.09 -15.06 3.22
C ILE A 8 20.91 -13.74 4.00
N ALA A 9 19.90 -13.65 4.87
CA ALA A 9 19.64 -12.46 5.67
C ALA A 9 20.83 -12.13 6.61
N THR A 10 21.41 -13.13 7.26
CA THR A 10 22.59 -12.95 8.11
C THR A 10 23.77 -12.41 7.29
N LEU A 11 24.09 -13.04 6.17
CA LEU A 11 25.17 -12.62 5.29
C LEU A 11 24.97 -11.22 4.71
N ALA A 12 23.71 -10.86 4.36
CA ALA A 12 23.37 -9.55 3.86
C ALA A 12 23.53 -8.46 4.93
N LYS A 13 23.20 -8.77 6.19
CA LYS A 13 23.34 -7.89 7.34
C LYS A 13 24.79 -7.68 7.77
N GLU A 14 25.59 -8.75 7.76
CA GLU A 14 27.00 -8.72 8.15
C GLU A 14 27.86 -7.90 7.17
N ASP A 15 27.50 -7.92 5.89
CA ASP A 15 28.24 -7.20 4.84
C ASP A 15 27.27 -6.49 3.88
N PRO A 16 27.01 -5.18 4.11
CA PRO A 16 26.15 -4.38 3.22
C PRO A 16 26.68 -4.24 1.77
N ALA A 17 27.94 -4.51 1.53
CA ALA A 17 28.54 -4.49 0.17
C ALA A 17 28.48 -5.87 -0.53
N ARG A 18 28.10 -6.93 0.17
CA ARG A 18 28.06 -8.29 -0.34
C ARG A 18 27.14 -8.43 -1.53
N LYS A 19 27.66 -9.03 -2.60
CA LYS A 19 26.91 -9.41 -3.79
C LYS A 19 26.52 -10.88 -3.75
N PHE A 20 25.28 -11.19 -4.13
CA PHE A 20 24.74 -12.54 -4.17
C PHE A 20 24.74 -13.05 -5.62
N TYR A 21 25.63 -14.00 -5.91
CA TYR A 21 25.88 -14.53 -7.25
C TYR A 21 25.04 -15.74 -7.62
N SER A 22 24.46 -16.41 -6.63
CA SER A 22 23.71 -17.67 -6.82
C SER A 22 22.63 -17.80 -5.78
N ILE A 23 21.40 -17.39 -6.13
CA ILE A 23 20.20 -17.51 -5.29
C ILE A 23 19.01 -18.10 -6.05
N ALA A 24 19.04 -18.14 -7.38
CA ALA A 24 17.94 -18.67 -8.18
C ALA A 24 17.76 -20.18 -8.01
N HIS A 25 18.83 -20.94 -7.72
CA HIS A 25 18.75 -22.38 -7.43
C HIS A 25 17.93 -22.69 -6.18
N LEU A 26 17.72 -21.71 -5.32
CA LEU A 26 16.89 -21.82 -4.13
C LEU A 26 15.37 -21.73 -4.45
N ILE A 27 14.97 -21.54 -5.71
CA ILE A 27 13.58 -21.71 -6.14
C ILE A 27 13.31 -23.21 -6.33
N THR A 28 13.12 -23.91 -5.22
CA THR A 28 12.92 -25.37 -5.17
C THR A 28 11.44 -25.76 -5.28
N GLU A 29 11.15 -27.02 -5.63
CA GLU A 29 9.79 -27.56 -5.64
C GLU A 29 9.08 -27.36 -4.29
N GLU A 30 9.78 -27.59 -3.20
CA GLU A 30 9.23 -27.41 -1.85
C GLU A 30 8.81 -25.97 -1.59
N ARG A 31 9.59 -24.98 -2.00
CA ARG A 31 9.24 -23.55 -1.86
C ARG A 31 8.10 -23.15 -2.78
N LEU A 32 8.04 -23.69 -3.98
CA LEU A 32 6.91 -23.49 -4.90
C LEU A 32 5.62 -24.08 -4.31
N ARG A 33 5.69 -25.28 -3.71
CA ARG A 33 4.58 -25.91 -3.00
C ARG A 33 4.10 -25.05 -1.83
N GLN A 34 5.01 -24.58 -0.99
CA GLN A 34 4.67 -23.67 0.11
C GLN A 34 4.05 -22.35 -0.37
N ALA A 35 4.55 -21.79 -1.47
CA ALA A 35 3.97 -20.61 -2.09
C ALA A 35 2.54 -20.88 -2.59
N PHE A 36 2.29 -22.05 -3.20
CA PHE A 36 0.95 -22.45 -3.64
C PHE A 36 -0.07 -22.47 -2.50
N TRP A 37 0.27 -23.11 -1.38
CA TRP A 37 -0.64 -23.20 -0.23
C TRP A 37 -0.88 -21.87 0.48
N LYS A 38 0.02 -20.90 0.31
CA LYS A 38 -0.14 -19.51 0.81
C LYS A 38 -0.97 -18.62 -0.11
N LEU A 39 -1.18 -19.02 -1.38
CA LEU A 39 -2.00 -18.24 -2.30
C LEU A 39 -3.47 -18.21 -1.84
N ARG A 40 -4.11 -17.08 -2.05
CA ARG A 40 -5.55 -16.95 -1.84
C ARG A 40 -6.31 -17.87 -2.80
N LYS A 41 -7.18 -18.71 -2.25
CA LYS A 41 -7.99 -19.68 -3.02
C LYS A 41 -8.94 -19.00 -3.99
N ASP A 42 -9.42 -17.79 -3.67
CA ASP A 42 -10.32 -16.97 -4.48
C ASP A 42 -9.60 -15.94 -5.36
N ALA A 43 -8.28 -16.06 -5.53
CA ALA A 43 -7.50 -15.14 -6.36
C ALA A 43 -7.91 -15.25 -7.84
N SER A 44 -8.02 -14.10 -8.51
CA SER A 44 -8.35 -14.02 -9.93
C SER A 44 -7.33 -14.78 -10.79
N ALA A 45 -7.82 -15.56 -11.76
CA ALA A 45 -6.98 -16.26 -12.74
C ALA A 45 -6.24 -15.27 -13.66
N GLY A 46 -5.11 -15.72 -14.21
CA GLY A 46 -4.38 -15.03 -15.27
C GLY A 46 -5.08 -15.10 -16.63
N ILE A 47 -4.29 -14.96 -17.69
CA ILE A 47 -4.78 -15.08 -19.08
C ILE A 47 -5.19 -16.49 -19.46
N ASP A 48 -4.55 -17.49 -18.84
CA ASP A 48 -4.79 -18.92 -19.01
C ASP A 48 -6.12 -19.40 -18.40
N GLY A 49 -6.79 -18.58 -17.59
CA GLY A 49 -8.02 -18.93 -16.91
C GLY A 49 -7.86 -19.91 -15.74
N VAL A 50 -6.64 -20.38 -15.43
CA VAL A 50 -6.38 -21.39 -14.40
C VAL A 50 -6.60 -20.79 -13.00
N VAL A 51 -7.53 -21.39 -12.24
CA VAL A 51 -7.83 -21.03 -10.85
C VAL A 51 -7.17 -22.00 -9.88
N HIS A 52 -7.06 -21.57 -8.61
CA HIS A 52 -6.41 -22.35 -7.55
C HIS A 52 -6.93 -23.80 -7.45
N ALA A 53 -8.25 -24.02 -7.50
CA ALA A 53 -8.85 -25.33 -7.36
C ALA A 53 -8.47 -26.28 -8.52
N GLN A 54 -8.40 -25.77 -9.75
CA GLN A 54 -7.99 -26.57 -10.92
C GLN A 54 -6.51 -26.98 -10.82
N TYR A 55 -5.62 -26.04 -10.42
CA TYR A 55 -4.20 -26.33 -10.26
C TYR A 55 -3.95 -27.33 -9.11
N ALA A 56 -4.75 -27.24 -8.03
CA ALA A 56 -4.67 -28.12 -6.87
C ALA A 56 -4.94 -29.60 -7.21
N ALA A 57 -5.74 -29.90 -8.26
CA ALA A 57 -6.07 -31.27 -8.64
C ALA A 57 -4.82 -32.12 -9.00
N ASN A 58 -3.77 -31.47 -9.55
CA ASN A 58 -2.51 -32.14 -9.94
C ASN A 58 -1.29 -31.33 -9.45
N VAL A 59 -1.35 -30.80 -8.23
CA VAL A 59 -0.37 -29.81 -7.73
C VAL A 59 1.06 -30.34 -7.75
N GLU A 60 1.30 -31.57 -7.37
CA GLU A 60 2.65 -32.16 -7.30
C GLU A 60 3.28 -32.26 -8.69
N GLU A 61 2.54 -32.74 -9.68
CA GLU A 61 3.04 -32.84 -11.04
C GLU A 61 3.22 -31.45 -11.68
N ASN A 62 2.25 -30.55 -11.49
CA ASN A 62 2.34 -29.17 -12.00
C ASN A 62 3.58 -28.45 -11.44
N ILE A 63 3.86 -28.58 -10.15
CA ILE A 63 5.04 -27.97 -9.52
C ILE A 63 6.33 -28.60 -10.03
N ARG A 64 6.39 -29.94 -10.18
CA ARG A 64 7.56 -30.64 -10.73
C ARG A 64 7.87 -30.16 -12.14
N GLN A 65 6.84 -30.04 -13.00
CA GLN A 65 6.99 -29.56 -14.36
C GLN A 65 7.42 -28.09 -14.41
N LEU A 66 6.85 -27.25 -13.54
CA LEU A 66 7.26 -25.85 -13.40
C LEU A 66 8.73 -25.72 -12.98
N HIS A 67 9.13 -26.46 -11.95
CA HIS A 67 10.51 -26.47 -11.46
C HIS A 67 11.49 -26.98 -12.53
N ARG A 68 11.13 -28.05 -13.25
CA ARG A 68 11.93 -28.58 -14.36
C ARG A 68 12.16 -27.50 -15.43
N ARG A 69 11.10 -26.78 -15.84
CA ARG A 69 11.24 -25.66 -16.81
C ARG A 69 12.11 -24.54 -16.30
N LEU A 70 12.12 -24.26 -15.00
CA LEU A 70 13.02 -23.25 -14.39
C LEU A 70 14.48 -23.71 -14.44
N VAL A 71 14.78 -24.96 -14.04
CA VAL A 71 16.12 -25.54 -14.06
C VAL A 71 16.67 -25.62 -15.50
N GLU A 72 15.86 -26.08 -16.45
CA GLU A 72 16.20 -26.18 -17.87
C GLU A 72 16.23 -24.82 -18.59
N GLN A 73 15.99 -23.71 -17.89
CA GLN A 73 15.89 -22.33 -18.43
C GLN A 73 14.80 -22.14 -19.51
N LYS A 74 13.87 -23.09 -19.61
CA LYS A 74 12.72 -23.07 -20.55
C LYS A 74 11.50 -22.34 -20.02
N TYR A 75 11.53 -21.88 -18.77
CA TYR A 75 10.43 -21.09 -18.19
C TYR A 75 10.24 -19.79 -18.97
N GLN A 76 9.00 -19.48 -19.30
CA GLN A 76 8.57 -18.24 -19.95
C GLN A 76 7.44 -17.61 -19.17
N ALA A 77 7.60 -16.34 -18.80
CA ALA A 77 6.53 -15.56 -18.21
C ALA A 77 5.40 -15.36 -19.22
N GLN A 78 4.16 -15.52 -18.78
CA GLN A 78 2.99 -15.38 -19.65
C GLN A 78 2.48 -13.93 -19.65
N PRO A 79 1.83 -13.45 -20.73
CA PRO A 79 1.21 -12.14 -20.75
C PRO A 79 0.25 -11.94 -19.58
N LEU A 80 0.26 -10.73 -19.02
CA LEU A 80 -0.59 -10.37 -17.90
C LEU A 80 -2.02 -10.10 -18.37
N ARG A 81 -3.02 -10.53 -17.62
CA ARG A 81 -4.42 -10.16 -17.88
C ARG A 81 -4.72 -8.81 -17.26
N ARG A 82 -5.07 -7.81 -18.09
CA ARG A 82 -5.43 -6.47 -17.60
C ARG A 82 -6.87 -6.41 -17.15
N VAL A 83 -7.08 -5.83 -15.97
CA VAL A 83 -8.40 -5.49 -15.42
C VAL A 83 -8.38 -4.08 -14.86
N TYR A 84 -9.54 -3.42 -14.80
CA TYR A 84 -9.62 -2.03 -14.37
C TYR A 84 -10.40 -1.90 -13.06
N ILE A 85 -9.82 -1.18 -12.09
CA ILE A 85 -10.44 -0.88 -10.80
C ILE A 85 -10.73 0.62 -10.73
N PRO A 86 -11.95 1.06 -10.37
CA PRO A 86 -12.29 2.48 -10.29
C PRO A 86 -11.44 3.21 -9.24
N LYS A 87 -10.83 4.33 -9.64
CA LYS A 87 -10.15 5.29 -8.75
C LYS A 87 -11.17 6.26 -8.13
N GLU A 88 -10.73 7.00 -7.09
CA GLU A 88 -11.57 7.99 -6.38
C GLU A 88 -12.00 9.18 -7.27
N ASN A 89 -11.21 9.51 -8.27
CA ASN A 89 -11.46 10.60 -9.21
C ASN A 89 -12.24 10.19 -10.47
N GLY A 90 -12.87 9.01 -10.48
CA GLY A 90 -13.59 8.48 -11.63
C GLY A 90 -12.72 7.85 -12.70
N LYS A 91 -11.39 8.04 -12.66
CA LYS A 91 -10.45 7.33 -13.55
C LYS A 91 -10.35 5.86 -13.16
N GLN A 92 -9.86 5.04 -14.06
CA GLN A 92 -9.63 3.63 -13.80
C GLN A 92 -8.14 3.38 -13.49
N ARG A 93 -7.88 2.42 -12.59
CA ARG A 93 -6.53 1.91 -12.32
C ARG A 93 -6.37 0.58 -13.03
N PRO A 94 -5.45 0.46 -13.98
CA PRO A 94 -5.13 -0.82 -14.57
C PRO A 94 -4.42 -1.70 -13.54
N ILE A 95 -4.87 -2.94 -13.40
CA ILE A 95 -4.24 -3.99 -12.63
C ILE A 95 -3.90 -5.13 -13.57
N SER A 96 -2.68 -5.60 -13.53
CA SER A 96 -2.16 -6.66 -14.37
C SER A 96 -2.04 -7.95 -13.56
N ILE A 97 -2.82 -8.96 -13.92
CA ILE A 97 -2.92 -10.22 -13.18
C ILE A 97 -2.07 -11.27 -13.90
N PRO A 98 -0.98 -11.79 -13.29
CA PRO A 98 -0.19 -12.87 -13.83
C PRO A 98 -0.90 -14.22 -13.71
N VAL A 99 -0.50 -15.21 -14.51
CA VAL A 99 -0.94 -16.59 -14.38
C VAL A 99 -0.51 -17.18 -13.04
N LEU A 100 -1.13 -18.29 -12.64
CA LEU A 100 -0.91 -18.88 -11.32
C LEU A 100 0.56 -19.28 -11.13
N GLU A 101 1.20 -19.91 -12.11
CA GLU A 101 2.60 -20.32 -12.05
C GLU A 101 3.55 -19.13 -11.88
N ASP A 102 3.31 -18.02 -12.60
CA ASP A 102 4.12 -16.81 -12.43
C ASP A 102 3.97 -16.23 -11.03
N LYS A 103 2.76 -16.27 -10.44
CA LYS A 103 2.56 -15.87 -9.04
C LYS A 103 3.39 -16.72 -8.08
N LEU A 104 3.50 -18.03 -8.32
CA LEU A 104 4.29 -18.94 -7.48
C LEU A 104 5.78 -18.58 -7.54
N VAL A 105 6.33 -18.50 -8.76
CA VAL A 105 7.76 -18.24 -8.94
C VAL A 105 8.13 -16.85 -8.41
N GLN A 106 7.33 -15.85 -8.71
CA GLN A 106 7.52 -14.49 -8.18
C GLN A 106 7.43 -14.44 -6.65
N SER A 107 6.50 -15.18 -6.03
CA SER A 107 6.37 -15.19 -4.57
C SER A 107 7.59 -15.82 -3.89
N VAL A 108 8.16 -16.89 -4.46
CA VAL A 108 9.40 -17.48 -3.96
C VAL A 108 10.57 -16.52 -4.15
N ALA A 109 10.70 -15.89 -5.32
CA ALA A 109 11.73 -14.90 -5.59
C ALA A 109 11.65 -13.71 -4.63
N VAL A 110 10.45 -13.20 -4.35
CA VAL A 110 10.24 -12.12 -3.36
C VAL A 110 10.74 -12.52 -1.98
N ASN A 111 10.48 -13.74 -1.52
CA ASN A 111 10.95 -14.21 -0.22
C ASN A 111 12.49 -14.25 -0.14
N LEU A 112 13.16 -14.69 -1.22
CA LEU A 112 14.62 -14.73 -1.30
C LEU A 112 15.22 -13.32 -1.34
N LEU A 113 14.66 -12.44 -2.17
CA LEU A 113 15.13 -11.08 -2.32
C LEU A 113 14.87 -10.22 -1.07
N ASN A 114 13.73 -10.42 -0.39
CA ASN A 114 13.46 -9.75 0.88
C ASN A 114 14.52 -10.08 1.95
N ALA A 115 15.07 -11.30 1.97
CA ALA A 115 16.13 -11.64 2.90
C ALA A 115 17.38 -10.75 2.73
N ILE A 116 17.59 -10.22 1.53
CA ILE A 116 18.69 -9.30 1.20
C ILE A 116 18.26 -7.87 1.49
N TYR A 117 17.24 -7.37 0.78
CA TYR A 117 16.89 -5.94 0.75
C TYR A 117 16.26 -5.41 2.04
N GLU A 118 15.66 -6.28 2.89
CA GLU A 118 15.20 -5.87 4.22
C GLU A 118 16.36 -5.46 5.15
N GLN A 119 17.58 -5.89 4.85
CA GLN A 119 18.77 -5.46 5.58
C GLN A 119 19.28 -4.08 5.12
N ASP A 120 18.91 -3.67 3.90
CA ASP A 120 19.33 -2.40 3.31
C ASP A 120 18.31 -1.28 3.55
N PHE A 121 17.00 -1.59 3.53
CA PHE A 121 15.94 -0.59 3.65
C PHE A 121 15.96 0.15 4.99
N PHE A 122 15.93 1.46 4.92
CA PHE A 122 15.87 2.32 6.11
C PHE A 122 14.54 2.21 6.87
N ASP A 123 14.55 2.63 8.12
CA ASP A 123 13.37 2.60 9.00
C ASP A 123 12.27 3.58 8.58
N CYS A 124 12.58 4.56 7.76
CA CYS A 124 11.62 5.51 7.21
C CYS A 124 10.62 4.87 6.21
N SER A 125 10.94 3.69 5.66
CA SER A 125 10.13 2.98 4.66
C SER A 125 9.26 1.90 5.30
N TYR A 126 7.94 1.93 5.05
CA TYR A 126 6.96 1.03 5.66
C TYR A 126 6.15 0.19 4.66
N GLY A 127 5.91 0.70 3.45
CA GLY A 127 5.01 0.06 2.49
C GLY A 127 5.55 -1.25 1.94
N PHE A 128 4.70 -2.29 1.86
CA PHE A 128 5.01 -3.59 1.27
C PHE A 128 6.19 -4.35 1.90
N ARG A 129 6.62 -3.98 3.08
CA ARG A 129 7.71 -4.64 3.81
C ARG A 129 7.17 -5.61 4.85
N PRO A 130 7.81 -6.79 5.03
CA PRO A 130 7.46 -7.73 6.09
C PRO A 130 7.52 -7.08 7.48
N GLY A 131 6.51 -7.33 8.32
CA GLY A 131 6.46 -6.79 9.69
C GLY A 131 6.21 -5.28 9.80
N ARG A 132 6.05 -4.58 8.68
CA ARG A 132 5.70 -3.15 8.64
C ARG A 132 4.24 -2.95 8.25
N SER A 133 3.64 -1.87 8.74
CA SER A 133 2.23 -1.56 8.50
C SER A 133 1.98 -0.06 8.28
N GLN A 134 0.83 0.26 7.69
CA GLN A 134 0.37 1.65 7.55
C GLN A 134 0.18 2.34 8.91
N HIS A 135 -0.19 1.60 9.96
CA HIS A 135 -0.37 2.18 11.29
C HIS A 135 0.96 2.58 11.92
N GLN A 136 2.02 1.79 11.73
CA GLN A 136 3.36 2.17 12.16
C GLN A 136 3.86 3.44 11.44
N ALA A 137 3.60 3.57 10.13
CA ALA A 137 3.91 4.80 9.39
C ALA A 137 3.14 6.01 9.93
N LEU A 138 1.83 5.86 10.23
CA LEU A 138 1.01 6.91 10.84
C LEU A 138 1.49 7.30 12.24
N ASP A 139 1.92 6.33 13.05
CA ASP A 139 2.46 6.57 14.39
C ASP A 139 3.78 7.32 14.30
N GLU A 140 4.64 6.94 13.35
CA GLU A 140 5.91 7.61 13.13
C GLU A 140 5.72 9.08 12.69
N VAL A 141 4.80 9.35 11.73
CA VAL A 141 4.45 10.73 11.36
C VAL A 141 3.99 11.53 12.60
N GLY A 142 3.10 10.95 13.41
CA GLY A 142 2.65 11.57 14.66
C GLY A 142 3.80 11.83 15.63
N ARG A 143 4.69 10.87 15.81
CA ARG A 143 5.87 10.95 16.68
C ARG A 143 6.85 12.03 16.22
N VAL A 144 7.21 12.04 14.95
CA VAL A 144 8.13 13.02 14.36
C VAL A 144 7.59 14.43 14.54
N ILE A 145 6.32 14.68 14.23
CA ILE A 145 5.72 16.00 14.31
C ILE A 145 5.53 16.47 15.76
N CYS A 146 5.18 15.56 16.69
CA CYS A 146 4.95 15.93 18.09
C CYS A 146 6.23 16.04 18.92
N ALA A 147 7.20 15.14 18.72
CA ALA A 147 8.40 15.00 19.57
C ALA A 147 9.62 15.75 19.02
N ARG A 148 9.64 16.08 17.74
CA ARG A 148 10.74 16.77 17.06
C ARG A 148 10.42 18.24 16.79
N SER A 149 11.40 18.98 16.29
CA SER A 149 11.25 20.40 15.96
C SER A 149 10.54 20.66 14.64
N THR A 150 9.70 19.72 14.16
CA THR A 150 8.98 19.83 12.90
C THR A 150 8.04 21.04 12.86
N SER A 151 8.18 21.86 11.83
CA SER A 151 7.34 23.04 11.57
C SER A 151 6.82 23.09 10.14
N TRP A 152 7.41 22.29 9.25
CA TRP A 152 7.08 22.23 7.83
C TRP A 152 6.96 20.77 7.38
N VAL A 153 5.94 20.51 6.58
CA VAL A 153 5.66 19.19 6.01
C VAL A 153 5.57 19.32 4.50
N LEU A 154 6.32 18.49 3.79
CA LEU A 154 6.27 18.35 2.35
C LEU A 154 5.62 17.01 2.02
N GLU A 155 4.41 17.07 1.43
CA GLU A 155 3.72 15.90 0.87
C GLU A 155 4.31 15.60 -0.50
N LEU A 156 4.59 14.32 -0.78
CA LEU A 156 5.06 13.85 -2.07
C LEU A 156 4.03 12.90 -2.69
N ASP A 157 3.72 13.11 -3.96
CA ASP A 157 2.89 12.20 -4.78
C ASP A 157 3.59 12.01 -6.13
N ILE A 158 3.90 10.77 -6.48
CA ILE A 158 4.57 10.41 -7.74
C ILE A 158 3.51 10.02 -8.77
N GLN A 159 3.58 10.62 -9.97
CA GLN A 159 2.66 10.29 -11.05
C GLN A 159 2.92 8.88 -11.59
N ALA A 160 1.87 8.04 -11.62
CA ALA A 160 1.90 6.72 -12.24
C ALA A 160 3.16 5.89 -11.89
N TYR A 161 3.58 5.92 -10.63
CA TYR A 161 4.87 5.44 -10.16
C TYR A 161 5.27 4.06 -10.73
N PHE A 162 4.40 3.04 -10.59
CA PHE A 162 4.70 1.69 -11.09
C PHE A 162 4.90 1.61 -12.60
N ASP A 163 4.27 2.51 -13.35
CA ASP A 163 4.35 2.56 -14.81
C ASP A 163 5.54 3.39 -15.30
N SER A 164 6.13 4.25 -14.44
CA SER A 164 7.25 5.13 -14.79
C SER A 164 8.63 4.60 -14.37
N ILE A 165 8.72 3.46 -13.70
CA ILE A 165 10.00 2.84 -13.32
C ILE A 165 10.80 2.51 -14.58
N VAL A 166 11.99 3.08 -14.72
CA VAL A 166 12.93 2.80 -15.80
C VAL A 166 13.62 1.48 -15.51
N ARG A 167 13.46 0.49 -16.40
CA ARG A 167 13.89 -0.89 -16.16
C ARG A 167 15.39 -1.04 -16.10
N GLU A 168 16.13 -0.31 -16.93
CA GLU A 168 17.58 -0.28 -16.96
C GLU A 168 18.15 0.18 -15.63
N ASN A 169 17.62 1.30 -15.10
CA ASN A 169 17.99 1.81 -13.77
C ASN A 169 17.67 0.80 -12.67
N LEU A 170 16.50 0.15 -12.73
CA LEU A 170 16.11 -0.86 -11.75
C LEU A 170 17.09 -2.05 -11.74
N VAL A 171 17.46 -2.56 -12.91
CA VAL A 171 18.43 -3.68 -13.05
C VAL A 171 19.80 -3.26 -12.52
N GLU A 172 20.26 -2.06 -12.83
CA GLU A 172 21.52 -1.51 -12.28
C GLU A 172 21.48 -1.41 -10.76
N MET A 173 20.39 -0.86 -10.21
CA MET A 173 20.15 -0.76 -8.76
C MET A 173 20.18 -2.13 -8.09
N MET A 174 19.50 -3.11 -8.69
CA MET A 174 19.52 -4.48 -8.19
C MET A 174 20.91 -5.10 -8.25
N GLY A 175 21.70 -4.80 -9.28
CA GLY A 175 23.07 -5.29 -9.47
C GLY A 175 24.06 -4.90 -8.37
N ARG A 176 23.70 -3.93 -7.52
CA ARG A 176 24.50 -3.60 -6.33
C ARG A 176 24.54 -4.76 -5.33
N ARG A 177 23.45 -5.55 -5.21
CA ARG A 177 23.31 -6.64 -4.25
C ARG A 177 23.15 -8.01 -4.90
N VAL A 178 22.47 -8.10 -6.06
CA VAL A 178 22.15 -9.34 -6.75
C VAL A 178 22.79 -9.36 -8.12
N THR A 179 23.75 -10.26 -8.30
CA THR A 179 24.47 -10.47 -9.57
C THR A 179 24.20 -11.87 -10.14
N ASP A 180 23.28 -12.64 -9.55
CA ASP A 180 22.79 -13.91 -10.08
C ASP A 180 22.09 -13.70 -11.42
N GLY A 181 22.75 -14.06 -12.51
CA GLY A 181 22.22 -13.88 -13.86
C GLY A 181 20.91 -14.64 -14.12
N SER A 182 20.67 -15.76 -13.43
CA SER A 182 19.42 -16.52 -13.55
C SER A 182 18.27 -15.77 -12.87
N MET A 183 18.50 -15.23 -11.68
CA MET A 183 17.51 -14.41 -10.97
C MET A 183 17.20 -13.12 -11.74
N LEU A 184 18.21 -12.41 -12.23
CA LEU A 184 18.02 -11.18 -13.00
C LEU A 184 17.28 -11.46 -14.33
N ARG A 185 17.56 -12.58 -15.02
CA ARG A 185 16.79 -12.98 -16.21
C ARG A 185 15.32 -13.26 -15.90
N LEU A 186 15.02 -13.92 -14.77
CA LEU A 186 13.62 -14.13 -14.35
C LEU A 186 12.90 -12.80 -14.12
N ILE A 187 13.53 -11.88 -13.39
CA ILE A 187 12.97 -10.55 -13.14
C ILE A 187 12.77 -9.80 -14.46
N GLY A 188 13.77 -9.82 -15.35
CA GLY A 188 13.67 -9.25 -16.68
C GLY A 188 12.46 -9.77 -17.46
N LYS A 189 12.21 -11.10 -17.45
CA LYS A 189 11.04 -11.70 -18.08
C LYS A 189 9.74 -11.14 -17.51
N TRP A 190 9.62 -11.00 -16.17
CA TRP A 190 8.38 -10.52 -15.54
C TRP A 190 8.09 -9.04 -15.77
N ILE A 191 9.13 -8.19 -15.80
CA ILE A 191 8.93 -6.76 -16.02
C ILE A 191 8.75 -6.39 -17.49
N SER A 192 9.25 -7.22 -18.43
CA SER A 192 9.12 -6.99 -19.87
C SER A 192 7.89 -7.63 -20.50
N VAL A 193 7.24 -8.58 -19.80
CA VAL A 193 6.04 -9.23 -20.32
C VAL A 193 4.91 -8.22 -20.50
N GLY A 194 4.26 -8.24 -21.66
CA GLY A 194 3.13 -7.35 -21.95
C GLY A 194 1.85 -7.78 -21.22
N ALA A 195 0.84 -6.92 -21.30
CA ALA A 195 -0.49 -7.19 -20.76
C ALA A 195 -1.50 -7.30 -21.89
N ILE A 196 -2.43 -8.26 -21.81
CA ILE A 196 -3.55 -8.37 -22.73
C ILE A 196 -4.72 -7.53 -22.23
N ASP A 197 -5.13 -6.57 -23.05
CA ASP A 197 -6.22 -5.66 -22.80
C ASP A 197 -7.19 -5.68 -23.98
N GLY A 198 -8.45 -6.09 -23.73
CA GLY A 198 -9.45 -6.21 -24.80
C GLY A 198 -9.02 -7.13 -25.96
N GLY A 199 -8.21 -8.17 -25.68
CA GLY A 199 -7.70 -9.12 -26.68
C GLY A 199 -6.43 -8.65 -27.41
N LYS A 200 -5.90 -7.45 -27.13
CA LYS A 200 -4.67 -6.92 -27.73
C LYS A 200 -3.52 -6.98 -26.74
N LEU A 201 -2.34 -7.42 -27.18
CA LEU A 201 -1.11 -7.38 -26.40
C LEU A 201 -0.57 -5.95 -26.38
N ILE A 202 -0.44 -5.38 -25.20
CA ILE A 202 0.19 -4.08 -24.97
C ILE A 202 1.51 -4.33 -24.26
N VAL A 203 2.60 -3.94 -24.89
CA VAL A 203 3.95 -3.98 -24.33
C VAL A 203 4.38 -2.56 -24.01
N SER A 204 4.83 -2.33 -22.77
CA SER A 204 5.39 -1.04 -22.34
C SER A 204 6.91 -1.15 -22.24
N GLU A 205 7.62 -0.10 -22.55
CA GLU A 205 9.09 -0.02 -22.39
C GLU A 205 9.50 0.25 -20.95
N THR A 206 8.60 0.83 -20.15
CA THR A 206 8.83 1.15 -18.74
C THR A 206 7.83 0.41 -17.84
N GLY A 207 8.07 0.47 -16.56
CA GLY A 207 7.18 -0.02 -15.54
C GLY A 207 7.36 -1.50 -15.17
N THR A 208 6.79 -1.86 -14.02
CA THR A 208 6.90 -3.21 -13.43
C THR A 208 5.57 -3.97 -13.45
N GLY A 209 4.52 -3.43 -14.04
CA GLY A 209 3.19 -4.05 -14.09
C GLY A 209 2.50 -4.09 -12.72
N GLN A 210 1.62 -3.13 -12.43
CA GLN A 210 0.89 -3.06 -11.16
C GLN A 210 0.00 -4.31 -10.97
N GLY A 211 0.25 -5.11 -9.92
CA GLY A 211 -0.53 -6.31 -9.57
C GLY A 211 0.26 -7.62 -9.62
N GLN A 212 1.50 -7.62 -10.06
CA GLN A 212 2.41 -8.75 -9.93
C GLN A 212 2.96 -8.84 -8.50
N PRO A 213 3.18 -10.05 -7.92
CA PRO A 213 3.77 -10.21 -6.58
C PRO A 213 5.12 -9.55 -6.40
N ILE A 214 5.96 -9.52 -7.43
CA ILE A 214 7.32 -8.95 -7.38
C ILE A 214 7.34 -7.42 -7.41
N SER A 215 6.35 -6.78 -8.05
CA SER A 215 6.36 -5.33 -8.32
C SER A 215 6.48 -4.43 -7.09
N PRO A 216 5.85 -4.75 -5.93
CA PRO A 216 6.01 -3.94 -4.72
C PRO A 216 7.45 -3.90 -4.19
N LEU A 217 8.16 -5.03 -4.24
CA LEU A 217 9.56 -5.09 -3.81
C LEU A 217 10.46 -4.30 -4.77
N LEU A 218 10.28 -4.48 -6.08
CA LEU A 218 11.04 -3.74 -7.10
C LEU A 218 10.83 -2.22 -6.97
N ALA A 219 9.59 -1.82 -6.71
CA ALA A 219 9.24 -0.43 -6.45
C ALA A 219 9.95 0.11 -5.18
N ASN A 220 10.01 -0.67 -4.10
CA ASN A 220 10.74 -0.27 -2.90
C ASN A 220 12.25 -0.16 -3.14
N ILE A 221 12.87 -1.10 -3.88
CA ILE A 221 14.29 -1.03 -4.25
C ILE A 221 14.57 0.26 -5.03
N TYR A 222 13.70 0.61 -5.97
CA TYR A 222 13.85 1.82 -6.78
C TYR A 222 13.78 3.10 -5.93
N LEU A 223 12.74 3.26 -5.11
CA LEU A 223 12.59 4.46 -4.26
C LEU A 223 13.62 4.53 -3.15
N HIS A 224 14.07 3.41 -2.64
CA HIS A 224 15.14 3.39 -1.66
C HIS A 224 16.38 4.15 -2.17
N GLN A 225 16.80 3.88 -3.40
CA GLN A 225 17.96 4.56 -3.97
C GLN A 225 17.66 5.97 -4.50
N VAL A 226 16.45 6.17 -5.07
CA VAL A 226 16.09 7.48 -5.64
C VAL A 226 15.77 8.51 -4.56
N LEU A 227 15.07 8.09 -3.49
CA LEU A 227 14.60 8.98 -2.44
C LEU A 227 15.30 8.73 -1.11
N ASP A 228 15.18 7.53 -0.51
CA ASP A 228 15.58 7.28 0.87
C ASP A 228 17.10 7.51 1.08
N GLU A 229 17.96 6.82 0.31
CA GLU A 229 19.42 7.01 0.38
C GLU A 229 19.81 8.47 0.07
N TRP A 230 19.26 9.03 -0.99
CA TRP A 230 19.55 10.41 -1.36
C TRP A 230 19.15 11.41 -0.26
N PHE A 231 17.99 11.22 0.35
CA PHE A 231 17.53 12.10 1.41
C PHE A 231 18.38 11.99 2.67
N GLU A 232 18.67 10.76 3.11
CA GLU A 232 19.47 10.53 4.33
C GLU A 232 20.92 10.93 4.16
N GLU A 233 21.58 10.56 3.05
CA GLU A 233 23.03 10.68 2.88
C GLU A 233 23.45 11.98 2.19
N ALA A 234 22.64 12.49 1.26
CA ALA A 234 23.01 13.68 0.50
C ALA A 234 22.27 14.93 0.93
N VAL A 235 20.98 14.85 1.31
CA VAL A 235 20.16 16.02 1.64
C VAL A 235 20.35 16.41 3.09
N LYS A 236 20.04 15.52 4.03
CA LYS A 236 20.05 15.81 5.47
C LYS A 236 21.34 16.46 5.97
N PRO A 237 22.56 16.01 5.58
CA PRO A 237 23.80 16.63 6.05
C PRO A 237 23.99 18.08 5.60
N ARG A 238 23.23 18.55 4.58
CA ARG A 238 23.31 19.90 4.02
C ARG A 238 22.23 20.83 4.56
N LEU A 239 21.31 20.32 5.37
CA LEU A 239 20.25 21.10 6.00
C LEU A 239 20.75 21.80 7.26
N LYS A 240 20.13 22.94 7.60
CA LYS A 240 20.40 23.68 8.82
C LYS A 240 19.75 23.05 10.05
N GLY A 241 18.58 22.42 9.85
CA GLY A 241 17.76 21.86 10.91
C GLY A 241 17.50 20.37 10.77
N GLU A 242 16.73 19.84 11.71
CA GLU A 242 16.29 18.45 11.68
C GLU A 242 15.34 18.22 10.51
N ALA A 243 15.50 17.07 9.84
CA ALA A 243 14.58 16.59 8.81
C ALA A 243 14.35 15.09 8.95
N HIS A 244 13.13 14.65 8.66
CA HIS A 244 12.73 13.26 8.78
C HIS A 244 11.85 12.87 7.60
N GLU A 245 12.02 11.63 7.14
CA GLU A 245 11.20 11.01 6.11
C GLU A 245 10.30 9.94 6.71
N VAL A 246 9.06 9.84 6.23
CA VAL A 246 8.17 8.69 6.45
C VAL A 246 7.53 8.32 5.13
N ARG A 247 7.83 7.13 4.63
CA ARG A 247 7.38 6.66 3.34
C ARG A 247 6.57 5.38 3.44
N TYR A 248 5.45 5.32 2.73
CA TYR A 248 4.66 4.12 2.54
C TYR A 248 4.45 3.87 1.03
N ALA A 249 5.24 3.00 0.43
CA ALA A 249 5.33 2.80 -1.02
C ALA A 249 5.70 4.11 -1.74
N ASP A 250 4.82 4.63 -2.60
CA ASP A 250 4.97 5.88 -3.33
C ASP A 250 4.45 7.12 -2.59
N ASP A 251 3.68 6.93 -1.50
CA ASP A 251 3.25 8.02 -0.63
C ASP A 251 4.37 8.36 0.37
N ALA A 252 4.92 9.56 0.34
CA ALA A 252 5.96 10.00 1.27
C ALA A 252 5.67 11.36 1.88
N ILE A 253 6.10 11.53 3.14
CA ILE A 253 6.02 12.75 3.92
C ILE A 253 7.43 13.11 4.38
N LEU A 254 7.91 14.30 4.01
CA LEU A 254 9.15 14.85 4.53
C LEU A 254 8.83 15.94 5.54
N CYS A 255 9.39 15.83 6.74
CA CYS A 255 9.20 16.75 7.86
C CYS A 255 10.47 17.59 8.05
N PHE A 256 10.33 18.90 8.20
CA PHE A 256 11.45 19.83 8.34
C PHE A 256 11.26 20.77 9.52
N GLN A 257 12.37 21.15 10.14
CA GLN A 257 12.40 22.18 11.17
C GLN A 257 12.25 23.57 10.56
N TYR A 258 13.02 23.89 9.52
CA TYR A 258 13.07 25.20 8.88
C TYR A 258 12.40 25.21 7.50
N ARG A 259 11.77 26.35 7.19
CA ARG A 259 11.12 26.57 5.90
C ARG A 259 12.11 26.56 4.73
N GLU A 260 13.23 27.24 4.92
CA GLU A 260 14.28 27.39 3.91
C GLU A 260 14.85 26.04 3.48
N ASP A 261 15.01 25.10 4.41
CA ASP A 261 15.46 23.74 4.14
C ASP A 261 14.42 22.97 3.31
N ALA A 262 13.14 23.09 3.68
CA ALA A 262 12.04 22.46 2.95
C ALA A 262 11.87 23.03 1.53
N GLU A 263 12.03 24.34 1.35
CA GLU A 263 11.94 25.01 0.04
C GLU A 263 13.11 24.58 -0.88
N LYS A 264 14.34 24.51 -0.35
CA LYS A 264 15.49 23.98 -1.10
C LYS A 264 15.27 22.55 -1.57
N VAL A 265 14.75 21.69 -0.68
CA VAL A 265 14.47 20.29 -1.05
C VAL A 265 13.39 20.24 -2.11
N LEU A 266 12.30 21.00 -1.97
CA LEU A 266 11.24 21.08 -2.96
C LEU A 266 11.74 21.53 -4.35
N GLU A 267 12.72 22.44 -4.41
CA GLU A 267 13.30 22.90 -5.67
C GLU A 267 14.14 21.83 -6.37
N VAL A 268 14.93 21.05 -5.61
CA VAL A 268 15.85 20.05 -6.20
C VAL A 268 15.19 18.69 -6.44
N LEU A 269 14.13 18.38 -5.72
CA LEU A 269 13.44 17.09 -5.75
C LEU A 269 12.93 16.73 -7.16
N PRO A 270 12.28 17.63 -7.94
CA PRO A 270 11.84 17.33 -9.30
C PRO A 270 13.02 16.97 -10.23
N LYS A 271 14.16 17.66 -10.09
CA LYS A 271 15.38 17.39 -10.86
C LYS A 271 15.94 16.00 -10.53
N ARG A 272 15.97 15.65 -9.24
CA ARG A 272 16.39 14.32 -8.76
C ARG A 272 15.49 13.22 -9.33
N PHE A 273 14.19 13.38 -9.24
CA PHE A 273 13.21 12.39 -9.72
C PHE A 273 13.25 12.24 -11.24
N ALA A 274 13.34 13.35 -11.98
CA ALA A 274 13.43 13.33 -13.45
C ALA A 274 14.67 12.56 -13.95
N LYS A 275 15.81 12.64 -13.24
CA LYS A 275 17.00 11.85 -13.55
C LYS A 275 16.73 10.33 -13.57
N PHE A 276 15.75 9.87 -12.82
CA PHE A 276 15.34 8.46 -12.74
C PHE A 276 13.99 8.20 -13.41
N GLY A 277 13.55 9.05 -14.34
CA GLY A 277 12.32 8.87 -15.10
C GLY A 277 11.03 9.07 -14.27
N LEU A 278 11.11 9.60 -13.05
CA LEU A 278 9.97 9.83 -12.20
C LEU A 278 9.49 11.30 -12.29
N THR A 279 8.17 11.49 -12.20
CA THR A 279 7.56 12.82 -12.22
C THR A 279 6.69 13.02 -10.99
N LEU A 280 6.90 14.12 -10.28
CA LEU A 280 6.05 14.52 -9.16
C LEU A 280 4.71 15.10 -9.65
N HIS A 281 3.64 14.83 -8.90
CA HIS A 281 2.33 15.40 -9.20
C HIS A 281 2.29 16.87 -8.72
N PRO A 282 2.16 17.87 -9.64
CA PRO A 282 2.34 19.28 -9.28
C PRO A 282 1.31 19.81 -8.28
N GLU A 283 0.05 19.32 -8.33
CA GLU A 283 -1.02 19.77 -7.45
C GLU A 283 -1.04 19.06 -6.09
N LYS A 284 -0.42 17.90 -5.98
CA LYS A 284 -0.44 17.09 -4.75
C LYS A 284 0.88 17.13 -3.99
N THR A 285 1.98 17.48 -4.66
CA THR A 285 3.24 17.75 -3.99
C THR A 285 3.16 19.16 -3.39
N ARG A 286 3.06 19.25 -2.07
CA ARG A 286 2.76 20.53 -1.38
C ARG A 286 3.61 20.71 -0.15
N LEU A 287 4.16 21.92 0.01
CA LEU A 287 4.82 22.36 1.23
C LEU A 287 3.83 23.13 2.10
N ILE A 288 3.63 22.68 3.33
CA ILE A 288 2.70 23.28 4.27
C ILE A 288 3.36 23.56 5.63
N ALA A 289 2.92 24.63 6.28
CA ALA A 289 3.26 24.89 7.68
C ALA A 289 2.43 23.96 8.57
N PHE A 290 3.09 22.99 9.21
CA PHE A 290 2.43 22.00 10.04
C PHE A 290 3.29 21.63 11.25
N GLY A 291 2.75 21.73 12.43
CA GLY A 291 3.49 21.48 13.67
C GLY A 291 3.10 22.46 14.79
N ARG A 292 3.93 22.50 15.81
CA ARG A 292 3.67 23.32 17.03
C ARG A 292 3.45 24.80 16.73
N PHE A 293 4.12 25.35 15.73
CA PHE A 293 4.08 26.77 15.37
C PHE A 293 3.12 27.09 14.21
N ALA A 294 2.47 26.08 13.62
CA ALA A 294 1.63 26.23 12.44
C ALA A 294 0.47 27.24 12.62
N LYS A 295 -0.05 27.42 13.86
CA LYS A 295 -1.11 28.40 14.13
C LYS A 295 -0.61 29.85 13.95
N GLY A 296 0.62 30.13 14.38
CA GLY A 296 1.26 31.44 14.18
C GLY A 296 1.51 31.72 12.70
N GLU A 297 2.00 30.74 11.97
CA GLU A 297 2.23 30.83 10.52
C GLU A 297 0.92 31.01 9.71
N ALA A 298 -0.14 30.32 10.09
CA ALA A 298 -1.45 30.49 9.51
C ALA A 298 -1.97 31.93 9.68
N LYS A 299 -1.85 32.47 10.91
CA LYS A 299 -2.27 33.85 11.22
C LYS A 299 -1.49 34.89 10.40
N LYS A 300 -0.16 34.72 10.24
CA LYS A 300 0.65 35.59 9.35
C LYS A 300 0.18 35.59 7.89
N ARG A 301 -0.44 34.49 7.44
CA ARG A 301 -1.00 34.34 6.09
C ARG A 301 -2.49 34.71 5.99
N GLY A 302 -3.07 35.29 7.04
CA GLY A 302 -4.50 35.64 7.06
C GLY A 302 -5.45 34.45 7.17
N LYS A 303 -4.96 33.27 7.57
CA LYS A 303 -5.79 32.07 7.76
C LYS A 303 -6.18 31.90 9.22
N GLU A 304 -7.44 31.53 9.47
CA GLU A 304 -7.92 31.25 10.84
C GLU A 304 -7.34 29.97 11.43
N LYS A 305 -7.08 28.97 10.59
CA LYS A 305 -6.66 27.63 11.00
C LYS A 305 -5.40 27.21 10.25
N PRO A 306 -4.53 26.40 10.89
CA PRO A 306 -3.41 25.74 10.21
C PRO A 306 -3.88 24.90 9.02
N ASP A 307 -2.99 24.74 8.06
CA ASP A 307 -3.18 23.80 6.95
C ASP A 307 -3.26 22.35 7.48
N THR A 308 -3.82 21.46 6.66
CA THR A 308 -3.92 20.03 6.94
C THR A 308 -3.32 19.26 5.78
N PHE A 309 -2.88 18.03 6.03
CA PHE A 309 -2.41 17.14 4.97
C PHE A 309 -3.07 15.77 5.06
N ASP A 310 -3.11 15.08 3.91
CA ASP A 310 -3.68 13.75 3.81
C ASP A 310 -2.56 12.71 3.69
N PHE A 311 -2.58 11.67 4.54
CA PHE A 311 -1.65 10.56 4.46
C PHE A 311 -2.35 9.26 4.84
N LEU A 312 -2.19 8.21 4.03
CA LEU A 312 -2.73 6.87 4.26
C LEU A 312 -4.21 6.85 4.67
N GLY A 313 -5.04 7.64 3.98
CA GLY A 313 -6.49 7.66 4.20
C GLY A 313 -6.98 8.51 5.38
N PHE A 314 -6.06 9.24 6.04
CA PHE A 314 -6.37 10.16 7.12
C PHE A 314 -5.93 11.58 6.79
N THR A 315 -6.76 12.55 7.16
CA THR A 315 -6.40 13.96 7.23
C THR A 315 -5.77 14.24 8.59
N HIS A 316 -4.54 14.78 8.59
CA HIS A 316 -3.79 15.18 9.77
C HIS A 316 -4.08 16.63 10.11
N ILE A 317 -4.33 16.92 11.39
CA ILE A 317 -4.81 18.21 11.89
C ILE A 317 -3.98 18.62 13.12
N CYS A 318 -3.45 19.84 13.13
CA CYS A 318 -2.83 20.42 14.31
C CYS A 318 -3.86 20.61 15.42
N ALA A 319 -3.64 20.04 16.59
CA ALA A 319 -4.57 20.05 17.71
C ALA A 319 -3.83 20.34 19.05
N ARG A 320 -4.62 20.44 20.11
CA ARG A 320 -4.11 20.48 21.49
C ARG A 320 -4.76 19.37 22.30
N SER A 321 -3.98 18.74 23.18
CA SER A 321 -4.48 17.80 24.16
C SER A 321 -5.32 18.52 25.22
N ARG A 322 -6.04 17.76 26.07
CA ARG A 322 -6.77 18.31 27.21
C ARG A 322 -5.86 19.10 28.18
N GLN A 323 -4.57 18.79 28.21
CA GLN A 323 -3.55 19.48 29.01
C GLN A 323 -2.93 20.69 28.27
N GLY A 324 -3.47 21.10 27.10
CA GLY A 324 -2.95 22.22 26.32
C GLY A 324 -1.69 21.91 25.47
N LYS A 325 -1.10 20.72 25.59
CA LYS A 325 0.09 20.33 24.80
C LYS A 325 -0.27 20.13 23.34
N PHE A 326 0.65 20.48 22.44
CA PHE A 326 0.50 20.24 21.02
C PHE A 326 0.38 18.74 20.74
N THR A 327 -0.52 18.37 19.83
CA THR A 327 -0.71 17.00 19.33
C THR A 327 -1.23 17.02 17.90
N VAL A 328 -1.12 15.89 17.21
CA VAL A 328 -1.69 15.68 15.90
C VAL A 328 -2.96 14.81 16.04
N HIS A 329 -4.07 15.34 15.57
CA HIS A 329 -5.29 14.53 15.42
C HIS A 329 -5.38 14.01 13.99
N VAL A 330 -5.88 12.79 13.85
CA VAL A 330 -6.21 12.22 12.54
C VAL A 330 -7.72 12.07 12.40
N LYS A 331 -8.22 12.30 11.20
CA LYS A 331 -9.63 12.13 10.83
C LYS A 331 -9.70 11.35 9.51
N THR A 332 -10.62 10.42 9.38
CA THR A 332 -10.87 9.75 8.09
C THR A 332 -11.15 10.78 7.00
N ILE A 333 -10.47 10.69 5.86
CA ILE A 333 -10.70 11.57 4.70
C ILE A 333 -12.17 11.45 4.27
N ASP A 334 -12.87 12.60 4.15
CA ASP A 334 -14.31 12.61 3.86
C ASP A 334 -14.70 11.86 2.57
N LYS A 335 -13.85 11.90 1.54
CA LYS A 335 -14.05 11.13 0.30
C LYS A 335 -14.01 9.62 0.55
N ARG A 336 -13.10 9.15 1.42
CA ARG A 336 -12.98 7.74 1.82
C ARG A 336 -14.21 7.27 2.61
N LEU A 337 -14.67 8.09 3.56
CA LEU A 337 -15.85 7.83 4.37
C LEU A 337 -17.10 7.71 3.48
N ARG A 338 -17.33 8.68 2.58
CA ARG A 338 -18.46 8.66 1.63
C ARG A 338 -18.43 7.43 0.72
N ARG A 339 -17.26 7.04 0.22
CA ARG A 339 -17.09 5.84 -0.62
C ARG A 339 -17.46 4.57 0.15
N GLY A 340 -16.99 4.45 1.40
CA GLY A 340 -17.36 3.32 2.27
C GLY A 340 -18.87 3.24 2.48
N LEU A 341 -19.52 4.36 2.78
CA LEU A 341 -20.97 4.42 2.95
C LEU A 341 -21.74 4.10 1.66
N LYS A 342 -21.26 4.57 0.50
CA LYS A 342 -21.84 4.23 -0.80
C LYS A 342 -21.76 2.71 -1.05
N SER A 343 -20.60 2.10 -0.80
CA SER A 343 -20.43 0.64 -0.94
C SER A 343 -21.39 -0.15 -0.04
N ILE A 344 -21.60 0.31 1.21
CA ILE A 344 -22.60 -0.25 2.13
C ILE A 344 -24.02 -0.10 1.56
N ALA A 345 -24.36 1.09 1.05
CA ALA A 345 -25.68 1.37 0.49
C ALA A 345 -25.97 0.52 -0.76
N ASP A 346 -25.02 0.37 -1.65
CA ASP A 346 -25.15 -0.46 -2.86
C ASP A 346 -25.30 -1.94 -2.48
N TRP A 347 -24.54 -2.41 -1.50
CA TRP A 347 -24.66 -3.76 -0.97
C TRP A 347 -26.04 -4.00 -0.31
N CYS A 348 -26.49 -3.12 0.59
CA CYS A 348 -27.80 -3.21 1.22
C CYS A 348 -28.94 -3.18 0.19
N LYS A 349 -28.82 -2.38 -0.89
CA LYS A 349 -29.77 -2.35 -1.99
C LYS A 349 -29.88 -3.71 -2.67
N ARG A 350 -28.72 -4.31 -3.01
CA ARG A 350 -28.67 -5.60 -3.72
C ARG A 350 -29.24 -6.74 -2.88
N TYR A 351 -28.86 -6.82 -1.63
CA TYR A 351 -29.19 -7.93 -0.73
C TYR A 351 -30.33 -7.61 0.25
N ARG A 352 -31.16 -6.60 -0.05
CA ARG A 352 -32.24 -6.19 0.83
C ARG A 352 -33.25 -7.31 1.18
N HIS A 353 -33.39 -8.33 0.33
CA HIS A 353 -34.32 -9.44 0.53
C HIS A 353 -33.69 -10.66 1.23
N SER A 354 -32.38 -10.69 1.44
CA SER A 354 -31.71 -11.76 2.21
C SER A 354 -32.18 -11.80 3.66
N PRO A 355 -32.07 -12.92 4.39
CA PRO A 355 -32.33 -13.00 5.82
C PRO A 355 -31.60 -11.92 6.61
N VAL A 356 -32.23 -11.41 7.69
CA VAL A 356 -31.70 -10.28 8.46
C VAL A 356 -30.39 -10.65 9.17
N ASP A 357 -30.29 -11.86 9.68
CA ASP A 357 -29.10 -12.41 10.34
C ASP A 357 -27.90 -12.53 9.38
N GLU A 358 -28.13 -12.91 8.12
CA GLU A 358 -27.07 -12.91 7.09
C GLU A 358 -26.60 -11.51 6.75
N GLN A 359 -27.56 -10.57 6.66
CA GLN A 359 -27.22 -9.17 6.45
C GLN A 359 -26.38 -8.61 7.61
N GLN A 360 -26.81 -8.91 8.86
CA GLN A 360 -26.10 -8.50 10.06
C GLN A 360 -24.67 -9.05 10.08
N ARG A 361 -24.47 -10.34 9.80
CA ARG A 361 -23.12 -10.97 9.72
C ARG A 361 -22.24 -10.26 8.72
N THR A 362 -22.76 -9.97 7.52
CA THR A 362 -21.99 -9.29 6.46
C THR A 362 -21.70 -7.84 6.80
N LEU A 363 -22.66 -7.10 7.37
CA LEU A 363 -22.46 -5.73 7.81
C LEU A 363 -21.42 -5.67 8.93
N ASN A 364 -21.46 -6.61 9.88
CA ASN A 364 -20.45 -6.69 10.95
C ASN A 364 -19.05 -7.00 10.41
N ALA A 365 -18.92 -7.86 9.41
CA ALA A 365 -17.62 -8.07 8.74
C ALA A 365 -17.09 -6.79 8.09
N LYS A 366 -17.96 -6.01 7.43
CA LYS A 366 -17.59 -4.71 6.81
C LYS A 366 -17.26 -3.65 7.87
N LEU A 367 -18.01 -3.57 8.95
CA LEU A 367 -17.75 -2.67 10.08
C LEU A 367 -16.42 -3.01 10.76
N ARG A 368 -16.17 -4.29 11.02
CA ARG A 368 -14.89 -4.76 11.58
C ARG A 368 -13.71 -4.34 10.71
N GLY A 369 -13.77 -4.57 9.39
CA GLY A 369 -12.72 -4.14 8.48
C GLY A 369 -12.52 -2.62 8.48
N HIS A 370 -13.62 -1.85 8.59
CA HIS A 370 -13.53 -0.39 8.71
C HIS A 370 -12.87 0.04 10.03
N TYR A 371 -13.22 -0.58 11.15
CA TYR A 371 -12.63 -0.25 12.46
C TYR A 371 -11.18 -0.72 12.57
N GLN A 372 -10.83 -1.86 11.99
CA GLN A 372 -9.44 -2.32 11.92
C GLN A 372 -8.53 -1.32 11.19
N TYR A 373 -9.03 -0.64 10.17
CA TYR A 373 -8.23 0.36 9.46
C TYR A 373 -8.31 1.76 10.10
N TYR A 374 -9.53 2.24 10.39
CA TYR A 374 -9.77 3.62 10.84
C TYR A 374 -9.89 3.77 12.35
N GLY A 375 -9.78 2.70 13.13
CA GLY A 375 -9.99 2.63 14.58
C GLY A 375 -8.89 3.29 15.40
N ARG A 376 -8.61 4.58 15.17
CA ARG A 376 -7.66 5.38 15.94
C ARG A 376 -8.37 6.29 16.92
N ARG A 377 -7.74 6.51 18.11
CA ARG A 377 -8.33 7.27 19.22
C ARG A 377 -8.86 8.63 18.80
N THR A 378 -8.08 9.41 18.04
CA THR A 378 -8.47 10.77 17.62
C THR A 378 -9.50 10.77 16.49
N ASN A 379 -9.74 9.63 15.84
CA ASN A 379 -10.70 9.44 14.75
C ASN A 379 -12.09 8.91 15.23
N TYR A 380 -12.31 8.73 16.51
CA TYR A 380 -13.52 8.11 17.04
C TYR A 380 -14.81 8.79 16.57
N ALA A 381 -14.80 10.12 16.41
CA ALA A 381 -15.96 10.86 15.91
C ALA A 381 -16.36 10.41 14.47
N SER A 382 -15.36 10.14 13.60
CA SER A 382 -15.61 9.62 12.25
C SER A 382 -16.16 8.20 12.26
N LEU A 383 -15.66 7.33 13.16
CA LEU A 383 -16.17 5.96 13.33
C LEU A 383 -17.63 5.97 13.80
N ARG A 384 -17.94 6.82 14.79
CA ARG A 384 -19.30 6.98 15.29
C ARG A 384 -20.26 7.53 14.24
N ARG A 385 -19.81 8.47 13.41
CA ARG A 385 -20.56 8.95 12.24
C ARG A 385 -20.80 7.82 11.25
N PHE A 386 -19.76 7.05 10.89
CA PHE A 386 -19.88 5.92 9.97
C PHE A 386 -20.89 4.89 10.46
N TYR A 387 -20.83 4.50 11.73
CA TYR A 387 -21.79 3.56 12.34
C TYR A 387 -23.23 4.06 12.23
N ARG A 388 -23.49 5.31 12.61
CA ARG A 388 -24.85 5.90 12.53
C ARG A 388 -25.40 5.90 11.10
N GLU A 389 -24.57 6.28 10.15
CA GLU A 389 -24.94 6.26 8.72
C GLU A 389 -25.22 4.84 8.23
N VAL A 390 -24.43 3.85 8.64
CA VAL A 390 -24.66 2.43 8.30
C VAL A 390 -26.00 1.97 8.86
N CYS A 391 -26.34 2.26 10.12
CA CYS A 391 -27.64 1.96 10.70
C CYS A 391 -28.79 2.60 9.89
N GLY A 392 -28.66 3.88 9.51
CA GLY A 392 -29.64 4.58 8.69
C GLY A 392 -29.81 3.97 7.31
N ILE A 393 -28.71 3.59 6.66
CA ILE A 393 -28.70 2.91 5.36
C ILE A 393 -29.39 1.54 5.46
N TRP A 394 -29.05 0.74 6.48
CA TRP A 394 -29.64 -0.58 6.68
C TRP A 394 -31.14 -0.48 6.91
N ARG A 395 -31.59 0.39 7.85
CA ARG A 395 -33.02 0.68 8.06
C ARG A 395 -33.74 1.06 6.78
N LYS A 396 -33.15 1.99 5.98
CA LYS A 396 -33.71 2.44 4.71
C LYS A 396 -34.00 1.29 3.76
N TRP A 397 -33.07 0.32 3.63
CA TRP A 397 -33.22 -0.77 2.68
C TRP A 397 -34.09 -1.91 3.25
N LEU A 398 -34.10 -2.14 4.54
CA LEU A 398 -35.07 -3.03 5.18
C LEU A 398 -36.51 -2.50 5.04
N ASN A 399 -36.71 -1.19 5.19
CA ASN A 399 -38.00 -0.54 4.99
C ASN A 399 -38.55 -0.70 3.56
N ARG A 400 -37.71 -0.93 2.58
CA ARG A 400 -38.10 -1.12 1.17
C ARG A 400 -38.40 -2.57 0.78
N ARG A 401 -38.50 -3.48 1.74
CA ARG A 401 -38.88 -4.88 1.50
C ARG A 401 -40.38 -5.06 1.28
N THR A 402 -41.17 -4.30 2.02
CA THR A 402 -42.63 -4.43 2.07
C THR A 402 -43.30 -3.13 1.65
N ARG A 403 -44.43 -3.25 0.95
CA ARG A 403 -45.30 -2.13 0.62
C ARG A 403 -46.29 -1.94 1.81
N GLY A 404 -46.43 -0.73 2.32
CA GLY A 404 -47.53 -0.36 3.20
C GLY A 404 -47.30 -0.35 4.73
N ASN A 405 -46.20 -0.90 5.23
CA ASN A 405 -45.87 -0.86 6.66
C ASN A 405 -44.47 -0.31 6.90
N PRO A 406 -44.32 0.99 7.23
CA PRO A 406 -43.01 1.60 7.37
C PRO A 406 -42.27 1.06 8.61
N LEU A 407 -40.96 0.74 8.41
CA LEU A 407 -40.07 0.38 9.51
C LEU A 407 -39.66 1.66 10.26
N THR A 408 -40.41 1.99 11.35
CA THR A 408 -40.07 3.11 12.23
C THR A 408 -38.71 2.91 12.90
N TRP A 409 -38.16 3.94 13.55
CA TRP A 409 -36.94 3.80 14.31
C TRP A 409 -37.09 2.88 15.52
N GLU A 410 -38.23 2.89 16.19
CA GLU A 410 -38.52 2.01 17.33
C GLU A 410 -38.46 0.54 16.91
N LYS A 411 -39.18 0.17 15.84
CA LYS A 411 -39.15 -1.20 15.29
C LYS A 411 -37.75 -1.58 14.79
N PHE A 412 -37.01 -0.64 14.25
CA PHE A 412 -35.63 -0.91 13.82
C PHE A 412 -34.67 -1.11 15.01
N TYR A 413 -34.88 -0.43 16.13
CA TYR A 413 -34.12 -0.69 17.36
C TYR A 413 -34.40 -2.10 17.93
N GLU A 414 -35.59 -2.64 17.76
CA GLU A 414 -35.88 -4.05 18.11
C GLU A 414 -35.10 -5.00 17.19
N VAL A 415 -35.06 -4.72 15.88
CA VAL A 415 -34.20 -5.47 14.93
C VAL A 415 -32.75 -5.42 15.37
N LEU A 416 -32.24 -4.25 15.77
CA LEU A 416 -30.84 -4.08 16.23
C LEU A 416 -30.59 -4.80 17.57
N ARG A 417 -31.58 -4.93 18.47
CA ARG A 417 -31.44 -5.73 19.71
C ARG A 417 -31.25 -7.22 19.41
N GLN A 418 -32.03 -7.73 18.44
CA GLN A 418 -31.92 -9.13 18.01
C GLN A 418 -30.71 -9.41 17.12
N ASN A 419 -30.34 -8.43 16.31
CA ASN A 419 -29.25 -8.52 15.33
C ASN A 419 -28.27 -7.33 15.51
N PRO A 420 -27.47 -7.32 16.58
CA PRO A 420 -26.65 -6.16 16.92
C PRO A 420 -25.54 -5.93 15.89
N LEU A 421 -25.41 -4.67 15.46
CA LEU A 421 -24.26 -4.23 14.68
C LEU A 421 -23.08 -3.90 15.60
N MET A 422 -21.88 -4.25 15.15
CA MET A 422 -20.65 -3.97 15.87
C MET A 422 -20.48 -2.46 16.06
N THR A 423 -20.41 -2.05 17.33
CA THR A 423 -20.18 -0.65 17.71
C THR A 423 -18.75 -0.19 17.37
N PRO A 424 -18.51 1.12 17.24
CA PRO A 424 -17.18 1.63 16.99
C PRO A 424 -16.17 1.25 18.06
N GLU A 425 -15.05 0.69 17.63
CA GLU A 425 -13.94 0.28 18.49
C GLU A 425 -12.65 0.97 18.07
N ILE A 426 -11.80 1.28 19.07
CA ILE A 426 -10.44 1.77 18.84
C ILE A 426 -9.54 0.56 18.79
N MET A 427 -8.90 0.36 17.62
CA MET A 427 -7.99 -0.76 17.37
C MET A 427 -6.52 -0.35 17.49
N HIS A 428 -6.25 0.96 17.40
CA HIS A 428 -4.90 1.54 17.42
C HIS A 428 -4.91 2.76 18.35
N THR A 429 -4.02 2.79 19.30
CA THR A 429 -3.89 3.86 20.33
C THR A 429 -3.01 5.00 19.85
#